data_247b03758e6350244226a94720c692b3
#
_entry.id   247b03758e6350244226a94720c692b3
#
_cell.length_a   1.000
_cell.length_b   1.000
_cell.length_c   1.000
_cell.angle_alpha   90.00
_cell.angle_beta   90.00
_cell.angle_gamma   90.00
#
_symmetry.space_group_name_H-M   'P 1'
#
loop_
_entity.id
_entity.type
_entity.pdbx_description
1 polymer ?
#
loop_
_entity_poly.entity_id
_entity_poly.type
_entity_poly.pdbx_seq_one_letter_code
_entity_poly.pdbx_strand_id
1 'polypeptide(L)'
;MVTPIDRQLEIDADRLAAFGARLLARGMNGLVPFGTMGEGPAFSAAQRLAAVARLVESGLAADRIILGIGGGGLADQAWLGRRAGELGIAGVLATPPFFFRDVDQDGVHAFYASLVEALGPEAPPLLLYHIPQVCGVPVAIETAARLVDDFPGRIGGIKDSGADLEHTLALLAAIGDRAAVLVGAERHLPEAMPAGARGTICGLANLVPAAVCDLVAGGTDGLAAVSGCATALAGVPVIPTVKAAVGLALGEPGWSACMPPLRASADRRAERLAALTSL
;
A
#
# COMPACT_ATOMS: atom_id res chain seq x y z
N MET A 1 -5.08 -2.08 0.78
CA MET A 1 -6.47 -2.20 1.27
C MET A 1 -6.48 -2.27 2.79
N VAL A 2 -7.57 -1.86 3.46
CA VAL A 2 -7.75 -2.03 4.91
C VAL A 2 -8.00 -3.49 5.27
N THR A 3 -7.61 -3.90 6.49
CA THR A 3 -7.70 -5.29 6.95
C THR A 3 -8.81 -5.44 7.99
N PRO A 4 -9.87 -6.22 7.73
CA PRO A 4 -10.88 -6.55 8.75
C PRO A 4 -10.30 -7.52 9.77
N ILE A 5 -10.61 -7.30 11.04
CA ILE A 5 -10.24 -8.18 12.14
C ILE A 5 -11.45 -8.48 13.00
N ASP A 6 -11.43 -9.62 13.65
CA ASP A 6 -12.45 -10.03 14.57
C ASP A 6 -12.19 -9.52 16.02
N ARG A 7 -13.02 -9.96 16.97
CA ARG A 7 -12.89 -9.59 18.40
C ARG A 7 -11.69 -10.24 19.09
N GLN A 8 -11.13 -11.29 18.50
CA GLN A 8 -9.93 -12.00 18.95
C GLN A 8 -8.66 -11.38 18.36
N LEU A 9 -8.78 -10.29 17.56
CA LEU A 9 -7.70 -9.61 16.81
C LEU A 9 -7.11 -10.48 15.68
N GLU A 10 -7.85 -11.49 15.21
CA GLU A 10 -7.47 -12.29 14.08
C GLU A 10 -7.99 -11.68 12.77
N ILE A 11 -7.27 -11.92 11.67
CA ILE A 11 -7.65 -11.43 10.34
C ILE A 11 -8.90 -12.19 9.87
N ASP A 12 -9.98 -11.46 9.56
CA ASP A 12 -11.14 -12.02 8.86
C ASP A 12 -10.80 -12.10 7.35
N ALA A 13 -10.18 -13.20 6.97
CA ALA A 13 -9.66 -13.36 5.61
C ALA A 13 -10.77 -13.52 4.56
N ASP A 14 -11.94 -14.04 4.93
CA ASP A 14 -13.09 -14.14 4.02
C ASP A 14 -13.69 -12.77 3.72
N ARG A 15 -13.84 -11.93 4.75
CA ARG A 15 -14.28 -10.54 4.57
C ARG A 15 -13.23 -9.71 3.81
N LEU A 16 -11.93 -9.96 4.04
CA LEU A 16 -10.84 -9.33 3.30
C LEU A 16 -10.92 -9.69 1.80
N ALA A 17 -11.20 -10.97 1.48
CA ALA A 17 -11.35 -11.45 0.10
C ALA A 17 -12.58 -10.83 -0.58
N ALA A 18 -13.72 -10.81 0.09
CA ALA A 18 -14.95 -10.18 -0.42
C ALA A 18 -14.74 -8.68 -0.71
N PHE A 19 -14.02 -7.98 0.17
CA PHE A 19 -13.67 -6.58 -0.03
C PHE A 19 -12.72 -6.38 -1.21
N GLY A 20 -11.70 -7.24 -1.34
CA GLY A 20 -10.79 -7.24 -2.50
C GLY A 20 -11.54 -7.43 -3.81
N ALA A 21 -12.46 -8.41 -3.89
CA ALA A 21 -13.29 -8.63 -5.06
C ALA A 21 -14.14 -7.39 -5.40
N ARG A 22 -14.70 -6.73 -4.41
CA ARG A 22 -15.46 -5.49 -4.58
C ARG A 22 -14.59 -4.37 -5.16
N LEU A 23 -13.38 -4.14 -4.64
CA LEU A 23 -12.47 -3.13 -5.17
C LEU A 23 -12.10 -3.40 -6.63
N LEU A 24 -11.82 -4.66 -6.98
CA LEU A 24 -11.54 -5.04 -8.36
C LEU A 24 -12.76 -4.82 -9.28
N ALA A 25 -13.97 -5.13 -8.81
CA ALA A 25 -15.22 -4.87 -9.55
C ALA A 25 -15.49 -3.38 -9.75
N ARG A 26 -14.92 -2.51 -8.92
CA ARG A 26 -14.98 -1.04 -9.04
C ARG A 26 -13.85 -0.44 -9.89
N GLY A 27 -13.10 -1.26 -10.62
CA GLY A 27 -12.11 -0.83 -11.60
C GLY A 27 -10.66 -0.86 -11.13
N MET A 28 -10.40 -1.20 -9.86
CA MET A 28 -9.01 -1.32 -9.40
C MET A 28 -8.27 -2.42 -10.18
N ASN A 29 -7.03 -2.13 -10.61
CA ASN A 29 -6.20 -3.09 -11.35
C ASN A 29 -5.61 -4.17 -10.44
N GLY A 30 -5.37 -3.84 -9.18
CA GLY A 30 -4.76 -4.77 -8.23
C GLY A 30 -5.02 -4.38 -6.79
N LEU A 31 -4.57 -5.23 -5.88
CA LEU A 31 -4.77 -5.12 -4.45
C LEU A 31 -3.42 -5.06 -3.73
N VAL A 32 -3.31 -4.20 -2.71
CA VAL A 32 -2.12 -4.15 -1.85
C VAL A 32 -2.55 -4.39 -0.40
N PRO A 33 -2.74 -5.65 0.03
CA PRO A 33 -2.95 -5.99 1.43
C PRO A 33 -1.68 -5.75 2.26
N PHE A 34 -1.87 -5.49 3.55
CA PHE A 34 -0.81 -5.39 4.55
C PHE A 34 0.25 -4.30 4.30
N GLY A 35 -0.07 -3.27 3.50
CA GLY A 35 0.63 -1.99 3.57
C GLY A 35 0.22 -1.20 4.83
N THR A 36 0.52 0.10 4.88
CA THR A 36 0.19 0.98 6.02
C THR A 36 -1.31 0.96 6.34
N MET A 37 -2.18 1.14 5.33
CA MET A 37 -3.64 1.09 5.51
C MET A 37 -4.14 -0.28 5.95
N GLY A 38 -3.41 -1.34 5.62
CA GLY A 38 -3.72 -2.72 6.00
C GLY A 38 -3.13 -3.14 7.33
N GLU A 39 -2.55 -2.21 8.10
CA GLU A 39 -1.96 -2.46 9.41
C GLU A 39 -0.89 -3.57 9.38
N GLY A 40 -0.18 -3.74 8.24
CA GLY A 40 0.73 -4.85 7.98
C GLY A 40 1.73 -5.16 9.10
N PRO A 41 2.45 -4.14 9.64
CA PRO A 41 3.41 -4.37 10.73
C PRO A 41 2.79 -4.89 12.04
N ALA A 42 1.47 -4.83 12.21
CA ALA A 42 0.78 -5.34 13.40
C ALA A 42 0.47 -6.85 13.32
N PHE A 43 0.66 -7.48 12.16
CA PHE A 43 0.44 -8.90 11.93
C PHE A 43 1.75 -9.65 11.71
N SER A 44 1.83 -10.87 12.20
CA SER A 44 2.96 -11.75 11.92
C SER A 44 3.06 -12.08 10.42
N ALA A 45 4.24 -12.50 9.97
CA ALA A 45 4.44 -12.95 8.60
C ALA A 45 3.51 -14.13 8.25
N ALA A 46 3.31 -15.06 9.20
CA ALA A 46 2.44 -16.23 9.00
C ALA A 46 0.95 -15.82 8.84
N GLN A 47 0.43 -14.88 9.65
CA GLN A 47 -0.93 -14.38 9.50
C GLN A 47 -1.14 -13.70 8.15
N ARG A 48 -0.19 -12.86 7.72
CA ARG A 48 -0.24 -12.19 6.41
C ARG A 48 -0.22 -13.20 5.25
N LEU A 49 0.64 -14.21 5.33
CA LEU A 49 0.70 -15.27 4.31
C LEU A 49 -0.61 -16.04 4.23
N ALA A 50 -1.15 -16.50 5.36
CA ALA A 50 -2.40 -17.25 5.40
C ALA A 50 -3.57 -16.43 4.81
N ALA A 51 -3.64 -15.14 5.13
CA ALA A 51 -4.67 -14.27 4.59
C ALA A 51 -4.52 -14.08 3.06
N VAL A 52 -3.31 -13.90 2.53
CA VAL A 52 -3.08 -13.79 1.08
C VAL A 52 -3.39 -15.11 0.37
N ALA A 53 -3.00 -16.24 0.93
CA ALA A 53 -3.38 -17.55 0.40
C ALA A 53 -4.91 -17.69 0.30
N ARG A 54 -5.65 -17.26 1.34
CA ARG A 54 -7.12 -17.27 1.31
C ARG A 54 -7.70 -16.34 0.25
N LEU A 55 -7.08 -15.18 -0.03
CA LEU A 55 -7.48 -14.32 -1.14
C LEU A 55 -7.39 -15.07 -2.49
N VAL A 56 -6.28 -15.74 -2.73
CA VAL A 56 -6.06 -16.51 -3.96
C VAL A 56 -7.03 -17.71 -4.05
N GLU A 57 -7.20 -18.45 -2.97
CA GLU A 57 -8.17 -19.56 -2.88
C GLU A 57 -9.62 -19.11 -3.14
N SER A 58 -9.97 -17.88 -2.81
CA SER A 58 -11.29 -17.31 -3.08
C SER A 58 -11.51 -16.92 -4.55
N GLY A 59 -10.51 -17.13 -5.42
CA GLY A 59 -10.56 -16.84 -6.85
C GLY A 59 -10.04 -15.46 -7.25
N LEU A 60 -9.41 -14.71 -6.33
CA LEU A 60 -8.71 -13.47 -6.69
C LEU A 60 -7.42 -13.82 -7.43
N ALA A 61 -7.21 -13.21 -8.60
CA ALA A 61 -6.02 -13.44 -9.42
C ALA A 61 -4.75 -13.01 -8.66
N ALA A 62 -3.84 -13.95 -8.44
CA ALA A 62 -2.62 -13.72 -7.64
C ALA A 62 -1.73 -12.66 -8.28
N ASP A 63 -1.63 -12.63 -9.60
CA ASP A 63 -0.88 -11.63 -10.39
C ASP A 63 -1.45 -10.19 -10.30
N ARG A 64 -2.54 -10.00 -9.56
CA ARG A 64 -3.11 -8.70 -9.20
C ARG A 64 -2.87 -8.31 -7.73
N ILE A 65 -2.04 -9.06 -7.02
CA ILE A 65 -1.75 -8.82 -5.60
C ILE A 65 -0.30 -8.41 -5.42
N ILE A 66 -0.07 -7.29 -4.73
CA ILE A 66 1.23 -6.86 -4.22
C ILE A 66 1.18 -6.93 -2.70
N LEU A 67 2.01 -7.75 -2.08
CA LEU A 67 1.98 -7.97 -0.63
C LEU A 67 2.88 -6.99 0.12
N GLY A 68 2.33 -6.29 1.11
CA GLY A 68 3.13 -5.55 2.09
C GLY A 68 3.90 -6.51 3.01
N ILE A 69 5.24 -6.54 2.88
CA ILE A 69 6.11 -7.42 3.68
C ILE A 69 6.88 -6.67 4.77
N GLY A 70 6.89 -5.34 4.75
CA GLY A 70 7.60 -4.51 5.73
C GLY A 70 7.15 -4.73 7.18
N GLY A 71 7.98 -4.30 8.12
CA GLY A 71 7.64 -4.24 9.56
C GLY A 71 8.21 -5.35 10.44
N GLY A 72 8.83 -6.39 9.92
CA GLY A 72 9.53 -7.44 10.66
C GLY A 72 11.05 -7.34 10.50
N GLY A 73 11.76 -8.31 11.04
CA GLY A 73 13.17 -8.53 10.74
C GLY A 73 13.37 -8.86 9.25
N LEU A 74 14.59 -8.65 8.74
CA LEU A 74 14.91 -8.93 7.34
C LEU A 74 14.59 -10.38 6.95
N ALA A 75 14.92 -11.34 7.81
CA ALA A 75 14.65 -12.75 7.57
C ALA A 75 13.15 -13.07 7.45
N ASP A 76 12.29 -12.43 8.28
CA ASP A 76 10.84 -12.59 8.22
C ASP A 76 10.26 -12.00 6.94
N GLN A 77 10.75 -10.82 6.52
CA GLN A 77 10.36 -10.18 5.27
C GLN A 77 10.73 -11.04 4.07
N ALA A 78 11.95 -11.57 4.05
CA ALA A 78 12.43 -12.46 2.98
C ALA A 78 11.64 -13.77 2.95
N TRP A 79 11.39 -14.37 4.11
CA TRP A 79 10.57 -15.58 4.22
C TRP A 79 9.16 -15.34 3.66
N LEU A 80 8.51 -14.27 4.11
CA LEU A 80 7.16 -13.92 3.66
C LEU A 80 7.12 -13.65 2.15
N GLY A 81 8.09 -12.90 1.63
CA GLY A 81 8.16 -12.58 0.20
C GLY A 81 8.35 -13.82 -0.68
N ARG A 82 9.25 -14.75 -0.29
CA ARG A 82 9.44 -16.02 -1.01
C ARG A 82 8.16 -16.87 -1.00
N ARG A 83 7.57 -17.07 0.20
CA ARG A 83 6.35 -17.88 0.34
C ARG A 83 5.16 -17.29 -0.41
N ALA A 84 5.04 -15.96 -0.44
CA ALA A 84 4.02 -15.28 -1.23
C ALA A 84 4.28 -15.41 -2.74
N GLY A 85 5.55 -15.42 -3.16
CA GLY A 85 5.93 -15.69 -4.55
C GLY A 85 5.45 -17.04 -5.06
N GLU A 86 5.49 -18.07 -4.21
CA GLU A 86 4.96 -19.41 -4.54
C GLU A 86 3.45 -19.42 -4.84
N LEU A 87 2.72 -18.38 -4.36
CA LEU A 87 1.31 -18.19 -4.70
C LEU A 87 1.11 -17.45 -6.04
N GLY A 88 2.18 -17.01 -6.71
CA GLY A 88 2.14 -16.30 -7.98
C GLY A 88 1.77 -14.83 -7.89
N ILE A 89 1.97 -14.17 -6.74
CA ILE A 89 1.64 -12.74 -6.59
C ILE A 89 2.55 -11.85 -7.46
N ALA A 90 2.04 -10.66 -7.83
CA ALA A 90 2.69 -9.71 -8.74
C ALA A 90 3.96 -9.06 -8.18
N GLY A 91 4.04 -8.88 -6.86
CA GLY A 91 5.15 -8.16 -6.24
C GLY A 91 5.07 -8.11 -4.73
N VAL A 92 6.13 -7.63 -4.11
CA VAL A 92 6.18 -7.34 -2.68
C VAL A 92 6.54 -5.87 -2.44
N LEU A 93 6.00 -5.28 -1.36
CA LEU A 93 6.21 -3.89 -1.00
C LEU A 93 6.85 -3.81 0.39
N ALA A 94 8.01 -3.18 0.52
CA ALA A 94 8.71 -3.03 1.79
C ALA A 94 9.07 -1.57 2.09
N THR A 95 8.80 -1.14 3.34
CA THR A 95 9.36 0.11 3.90
C THR A 95 10.81 -0.13 4.31
N PRO A 96 11.64 0.92 4.37
CA PRO A 96 12.94 0.82 5.04
C PRO A 96 12.75 0.47 6.53
N PRO A 97 13.81 0.08 7.25
CA PRO A 97 13.75 -0.12 8.69
C PRO A 97 13.24 1.12 9.40
N PHE A 98 12.34 0.96 10.36
CA PHE A 98 11.69 2.09 11.04
C PHE A 98 12.03 2.18 12.54
N PHE A 99 12.61 1.14 13.12
CA PHE A 99 13.01 1.15 14.51
C PHE A 99 14.33 1.94 14.71
N PHE A 100 15.31 1.69 13.85
CA PHE A 100 16.57 2.45 13.80
C PHE A 100 16.38 3.59 12.78
N ARG A 101 16.16 4.82 13.28
CA ARG A 101 15.79 5.96 12.42
C ARG A 101 16.98 6.82 12.02
N ASP A 102 18.05 6.78 12.82
CA ASP A 102 19.30 7.52 12.57
C ASP A 102 20.23 6.65 11.70
N VAL A 103 19.80 6.46 10.44
CA VAL A 103 20.53 5.69 9.44
C VAL A 103 20.80 6.55 8.22
N ASP A 104 21.98 6.42 7.64
CA ASP A 104 22.32 7.07 6.38
C ASP A 104 21.74 6.32 5.16
N GLN A 105 21.89 6.91 3.99
CA GLN A 105 21.35 6.33 2.77
C GLN A 105 22.13 5.09 2.28
N ASP A 106 23.39 4.92 2.67
CA ASP A 106 24.14 3.69 2.44
C ASP A 106 23.57 2.54 3.27
N GLY A 107 23.16 2.81 4.51
CA GLY A 107 22.44 1.85 5.35
C GLY A 107 21.07 1.47 4.77
N VAL A 108 20.31 2.43 4.21
CA VAL A 108 19.06 2.16 3.52
C VAL A 108 19.29 1.30 2.28
N HIS A 109 20.32 1.62 1.46
CA HIS A 109 20.72 0.83 0.32
C HIS A 109 21.08 -0.60 0.73
N ALA A 110 21.96 -0.75 1.72
CA ALA A 110 22.41 -2.06 2.21
C ALA A 110 21.26 -2.93 2.72
N PHE A 111 20.26 -2.34 3.39
CA PHE A 111 19.05 -3.04 3.81
C PHE A 111 18.29 -3.63 2.61
N TYR A 112 17.99 -2.81 1.59
CA TYR A 112 17.24 -3.29 0.43
C TYR A 112 18.05 -4.27 -0.42
N ALA A 113 19.35 -4.06 -0.58
CA ALA A 113 20.24 -5.00 -1.25
C ALA A 113 20.20 -6.37 -0.57
N SER A 114 20.39 -6.41 0.75
CA SER A 114 20.30 -7.65 1.54
C SER A 114 18.92 -8.30 1.46
N LEU A 115 17.85 -7.50 1.40
CA LEU A 115 16.49 -8.02 1.26
C LEU A 115 16.29 -8.67 -0.12
N VAL A 116 16.76 -8.04 -1.22
CA VAL A 116 16.69 -8.60 -2.58
C VAL A 116 17.47 -9.91 -2.67
N GLU A 117 18.68 -9.96 -2.09
CA GLU A 117 19.49 -11.18 -2.04
C GLU A 117 18.77 -12.29 -1.26
N ALA A 118 18.24 -11.98 -0.07
CA ALA A 118 17.53 -12.94 0.77
C ALA A 118 16.19 -13.41 0.18
N LEU A 119 15.53 -12.58 -0.62
CA LEU A 119 14.34 -12.98 -1.39
C LEU A 119 14.68 -14.05 -2.43
N GLY A 120 15.89 -14.02 -3.01
CA GLY A 120 16.33 -14.98 -4.03
C GLY A 120 15.70 -14.73 -5.41
N PRO A 121 16.19 -15.38 -6.47
CA PRO A 121 15.85 -15.07 -7.86
C PRO A 121 14.39 -15.33 -8.24
N GLU A 122 13.75 -16.31 -7.60
CA GLU A 122 12.38 -16.73 -7.89
C GLU A 122 11.31 -15.89 -7.19
N ALA A 123 11.71 -14.99 -6.27
CA ALA A 123 10.75 -14.14 -5.60
C ALA A 123 10.22 -13.05 -6.54
N PRO A 124 8.97 -12.60 -6.35
CA PRO A 124 8.40 -11.52 -7.15
C PRO A 124 9.19 -10.21 -6.94
N PRO A 125 9.12 -9.26 -7.89
CA PRO A 125 9.86 -7.99 -7.79
C PRO A 125 9.49 -7.23 -6.51
N LEU A 126 10.51 -6.58 -5.95
CA LEU A 126 10.38 -5.72 -4.77
C LEU A 126 10.05 -4.29 -5.19
N LEU A 127 9.03 -3.70 -4.59
CA LEU A 127 8.76 -2.27 -4.64
C LEU A 127 9.30 -1.62 -3.37
N LEU A 128 10.12 -0.60 -3.55
CA LEU A 128 10.56 0.28 -2.47
C LEU A 128 9.36 1.09 -1.96
N TYR A 129 9.36 1.45 -0.68
CA TYR A 129 8.28 2.26 -0.14
C TYR A 129 8.81 3.50 0.59
N HIS A 130 8.70 4.66 -0.07
CA HIS A 130 9.01 5.95 0.52
C HIS A 130 7.79 6.50 1.26
N ILE A 131 7.85 6.50 2.60
CA ILE A 131 6.80 7.02 3.50
C ILE A 131 7.43 7.58 4.79
N PRO A 132 8.30 8.61 4.71
CA PRO A 132 9.12 9.06 5.83
C PRO A 132 8.31 9.59 7.01
N GLN A 133 7.13 10.16 6.77
CA GLN A 133 6.24 10.64 7.84
C GLN A 133 5.70 9.52 8.74
N VAL A 134 5.77 8.25 8.31
CA VAL A 134 5.33 7.08 9.09
C VAL A 134 6.53 6.29 9.62
N CYS A 135 7.48 5.93 8.75
CA CYS A 135 8.62 5.10 9.15
C CYS A 135 9.81 5.91 9.71
N GLY A 136 9.86 7.23 9.49
CA GLY A 136 10.93 8.09 9.95
C GLY A 136 12.23 7.99 9.13
N VAL A 137 12.29 7.11 8.14
CA VAL A 137 13.47 6.88 7.28
C VAL A 137 13.06 7.13 5.84
N PRO A 138 13.61 8.14 5.15
CA PRO A 138 13.36 8.37 3.73
C PRO A 138 14.14 7.37 2.86
N VAL A 139 13.65 7.11 1.66
CA VAL A 139 14.41 6.53 0.55
C VAL A 139 14.76 7.70 -0.36
N ALA A 140 16.03 8.11 -0.41
CA ALA A 140 16.46 9.19 -1.28
C ALA A 140 16.39 8.78 -2.76
N ILE A 141 16.26 9.77 -3.64
CA ILE A 141 16.15 9.54 -5.09
C ILE A 141 17.39 8.80 -5.61
N GLU A 142 18.58 9.22 -5.17
CA GLU A 142 19.85 8.62 -5.54
C GLU A 142 19.95 7.17 -5.05
N THR A 143 19.43 6.88 -3.85
CA THR A 143 19.38 5.52 -3.29
C THR A 143 18.43 4.64 -4.10
N ALA A 144 17.26 5.16 -4.48
CA ALA A 144 16.31 4.43 -5.31
C ALA A 144 16.91 4.15 -6.70
N ALA A 145 17.55 5.14 -7.33
CA ALA A 145 18.21 4.98 -8.63
C ALA A 145 19.33 3.93 -8.59
N ARG A 146 20.19 4.00 -7.57
CA ARG A 146 21.27 3.02 -7.36
C ARG A 146 20.73 1.61 -7.18
N LEU A 147 19.66 1.42 -6.39
CA LEU A 147 19.03 0.11 -6.21
C LEU A 147 18.45 -0.45 -7.51
N VAL A 148 17.83 0.40 -8.34
CA VAL A 148 17.31 0.00 -9.65
C VAL A 148 18.44 -0.44 -10.58
N ASP A 149 19.60 0.25 -10.55
CA ASP A 149 20.76 -0.05 -11.36
C ASP A 149 21.50 -1.32 -10.89
N ASP A 150 21.64 -1.50 -9.56
CA ASP A 150 22.33 -2.65 -8.97
C ASP A 150 21.51 -3.95 -9.10
N PHE A 151 20.16 -3.84 -9.13
CA PHE A 151 19.25 -5.00 -9.14
C PHE A 151 18.20 -4.90 -10.27
N PRO A 152 18.61 -4.89 -11.55
CA PRO A 152 17.70 -4.74 -12.68
C PRO A 152 16.64 -5.86 -12.69
N GLY A 153 15.37 -5.47 -12.85
CA GLY A 153 14.23 -6.38 -12.84
C GLY A 153 13.84 -6.95 -11.46
N ARG A 154 14.74 -6.82 -10.45
CA ARG A 154 14.44 -7.24 -9.08
C ARG A 154 13.80 -6.12 -8.26
N ILE A 155 14.21 -4.88 -8.49
CA ILE A 155 13.50 -3.69 -8.03
C ILE A 155 12.50 -3.31 -9.11
N GLY A 156 11.22 -3.62 -8.87
CA GLY A 156 10.13 -3.34 -9.83
C GLY A 156 9.69 -1.89 -9.83
N GLY A 157 10.01 -1.14 -8.79
CA GLY A 157 9.64 0.27 -8.68
C GLY A 157 9.69 0.83 -7.26
N ILE A 158 9.10 2.01 -7.11
CA ILE A 158 8.92 2.68 -5.83
C ILE A 158 7.48 3.18 -5.67
N LYS A 159 6.90 2.97 -4.49
CA LYS A 159 5.71 3.70 -4.04
C LYS A 159 6.16 4.94 -3.29
N ASP A 160 5.83 6.10 -3.83
CA ASP A 160 6.11 7.39 -3.20
C ASP A 160 4.88 7.94 -2.47
N SER A 161 4.93 7.91 -1.16
CA SER A 161 3.92 8.46 -0.26
C SER A 161 4.44 9.62 0.58
N GLY A 162 5.56 10.23 0.21
CA GLY A 162 6.14 11.40 0.87
C GLY A 162 5.23 12.63 0.86
N ALA A 163 4.23 12.64 -0.01
CA ALA A 163 3.28 13.74 -0.20
C ALA A 163 3.94 15.05 -0.68
N ASP A 164 5.05 14.93 -1.38
CA ASP A 164 5.79 15.97 -2.04
C ASP A 164 5.79 15.70 -3.57
N LEU A 165 5.18 16.61 -4.34
CA LEU A 165 5.07 16.45 -5.79
C LEU A 165 6.44 16.59 -6.48
N GLU A 166 7.29 17.52 -6.01
CA GLU A 166 8.62 17.73 -6.59
C GLU A 166 9.48 16.47 -6.43
N HIS A 167 9.40 15.80 -5.26
CA HIS A 167 10.05 14.51 -5.03
C HIS A 167 9.53 13.43 -5.99
N THR A 168 8.21 13.34 -6.17
CA THR A 168 7.60 12.39 -7.11
C THR A 168 8.09 12.62 -8.55
N LEU A 169 8.11 13.89 -9.00
CA LEU A 169 8.58 14.25 -10.34
C LEU A 169 10.08 13.99 -10.53
N ALA A 170 10.89 14.24 -9.51
CA ALA A 170 12.32 13.93 -9.53
C ALA A 170 12.58 12.41 -9.57
N LEU A 171 11.80 11.59 -8.87
CA LEU A 171 11.84 10.14 -8.99
C LEU A 171 11.50 9.68 -10.42
N LEU A 172 10.45 10.25 -11.02
CA LEU A 172 10.08 9.95 -12.40
C LEU A 172 11.21 10.27 -13.39
N ALA A 173 11.87 11.41 -13.21
CA ALA A 173 13.01 11.78 -14.04
C ALA A 173 14.22 10.85 -13.85
N ALA A 174 14.43 10.36 -12.61
CA ALA A 174 15.59 9.53 -12.28
C ALA A 174 15.44 8.06 -12.70
N ILE A 175 14.24 7.48 -12.56
CA ILE A 175 14.04 6.03 -12.73
C ILE A 175 12.79 5.64 -13.53
N GLY A 176 11.95 6.58 -13.95
CA GLY A 176 10.64 6.29 -14.55
C GLY A 176 10.66 5.49 -15.87
N ASP A 177 11.78 5.47 -16.56
CA ASP A 177 12.04 4.67 -17.76
C ASP A 177 12.43 3.21 -17.44
N ARG A 178 12.98 2.94 -16.23
CA ARG A 178 13.56 1.66 -15.81
C ARG A 178 12.76 0.93 -14.73
N ALA A 179 12.01 1.67 -13.93
CA ALA A 179 11.24 1.13 -12.82
C ALA A 179 9.93 1.91 -12.62
N ALA A 180 8.90 1.26 -12.08
CA ALA A 180 7.61 1.90 -11.87
C ALA A 180 7.66 2.92 -10.72
N VAL A 181 7.21 4.15 -10.95
CA VAL A 181 6.92 5.11 -9.89
C VAL A 181 5.41 5.11 -9.67
N LEU A 182 4.99 4.72 -8.46
CA LEU A 182 3.59 4.62 -8.04
C LEU A 182 3.27 5.72 -7.02
N VAL A 183 2.31 6.55 -7.33
CA VAL A 183 1.94 7.71 -6.51
C VAL A 183 1.16 7.26 -5.29
N GLY A 184 1.54 7.72 -4.10
CA GLY A 184 0.85 7.41 -2.85
C GLY A 184 -0.13 8.51 -2.41
N ALA A 185 0.07 9.75 -2.90
CA ALA A 185 -0.76 10.89 -2.58
C ALA A 185 -1.67 11.21 -3.79
N GLU A 186 -2.94 10.86 -3.70
CA GLU A 186 -3.91 10.89 -4.80
C GLU A 186 -4.06 12.28 -5.45
N ARG A 187 -3.86 13.34 -4.69
CA ARG A 187 -3.92 14.73 -5.18
C ARG A 187 -2.83 15.05 -6.22
N HIS A 188 -1.76 14.26 -6.27
CA HIS A 188 -0.66 14.45 -7.23
C HIS A 188 -0.86 13.70 -8.55
N LEU A 189 -1.92 12.89 -8.67
CA LEU A 189 -2.18 12.11 -9.89
C LEU A 189 -2.33 12.97 -11.15
N PRO A 190 -3.03 14.13 -11.11
CA PRO A 190 -3.19 14.96 -12.32
C PRO A 190 -1.87 15.42 -12.93
N GLU A 191 -0.84 15.66 -12.11
CA GLU A 191 0.48 16.10 -12.54
C GLU A 191 1.43 14.93 -12.78
N ALA A 192 1.39 13.91 -11.94
CA ALA A 192 2.32 12.79 -12.00
C ALA A 192 2.02 11.80 -13.14
N MET A 193 0.73 11.58 -13.47
CA MET A 193 0.37 10.66 -14.55
C MET A 193 0.88 11.12 -15.93
N PRO A 194 0.68 12.39 -16.35
CA PRO A 194 1.28 12.90 -17.59
C PRO A 194 2.82 12.91 -17.58
N ALA A 195 3.43 13.01 -16.40
CA ALA A 195 4.88 12.95 -16.24
C ALA A 195 5.46 11.52 -16.28
N GLY A 196 4.61 10.49 -16.43
CA GLY A 196 5.04 9.10 -16.65
C GLY A 196 4.86 8.17 -15.44
N ALA A 197 4.15 8.59 -14.39
CA ALA A 197 3.79 7.68 -13.29
C ALA A 197 3.01 6.46 -13.84
N ARG A 198 3.25 5.28 -13.23
CA ARG A 198 2.62 4.02 -13.69
C ARG A 198 1.29 3.74 -13.00
N GLY A 199 0.83 4.64 -12.14
CA GLY A 199 -0.42 4.51 -11.40
C GLY A 199 -0.27 4.90 -9.94
N THR A 200 -1.13 4.36 -9.10
CA THR A 200 -1.19 4.69 -7.67
C THR A 200 -1.33 3.47 -6.78
N ILE A 201 -0.76 3.55 -5.58
CA ILE A 201 -1.10 2.70 -4.44
C ILE A 201 -1.48 3.63 -3.29
N CYS A 202 -2.76 3.81 -3.04
CA CYS A 202 -3.24 4.88 -2.17
C CYS A 202 -4.30 4.44 -1.16
N GLY A 203 -4.56 5.29 -0.18
CA GLY A 203 -5.51 5.03 0.90
C GLY A 203 -6.96 5.23 0.47
N LEU A 204 -7.24 6.24 -0.33
CA LEU A 204 -8.61 6.62 -0.71
C LEU A 204 -9.27 5.61 -1.68
N ALA A 205 -8.49 4.75 -2.35
CA ALA A 205 -9.01 3.65 -3.14
C ALA A 205 -9.89 2.67 -2.32
N ASN A 206 -9.76 2.65 -0.98
CA ASN A 206 -10.67 1.90 -0.11
C ASN A 206 -12.06 2.52 0.01
N LEU A 207 -12.25 3.76 -0.42
CA LEU A 207 -13.51 4.51 -0.28
C LEU A 207 -14.09 4.92 -1.64
N VAL A 208 -13.25 5.46 -2.51
CA VAL A 208 -13.65 6.04 -3.80
C VAL A 208 -12.82 5.44 -4.96
N PRO A 209 -12.84 4.09 -5.13
CA PRO A 209 -12.01 3.43 -6.13
C PRO A 209 -12.24 3.94 -7.55
N ALA A 210 -13.50 4.15 -7.97
CA ALA A 210 -13.81 4.64 -9.30
C ALA A 210 -13.24 6.05 -9.57
N ALA A 211 -13.30 6.95 -8.57
CA ALA A 211 -12.71 8.29 -8.68
C ALA A 211 -11.17 8.24 -8.81
N VAL A 212 -10.53 7.33 -8.07
CA VAL A 212 -9.08 7.11 -8.19
C VAL A 212 -8.73 6.56 -9.57
N CYS A 213 -9.50 5.60 -10.10
CA CYS A 213 -9.29 5.07 -11.44
C CYS A 213 -9.44 6.14 -12.53
N ASP A 214 -10.42 7.03 -12.40
CA ASP A 214 -10.62 8.17 -13.30
C ASP A 214 -9.37 9.05 -13.36
N LEU A 215 -8.84 9.44 -12.20
CA LEU A 215 -7.63 10.27 -12.13
C LEU A 215 -6.39 9.57 -12.74
N VAL A 216 -6.25 8.26 -12.53
CA VAL A 216 -5.16 7.46 -13.14
C VAL A 216 -5.30 7.42 -14.66
N ALA A 217 -6.53 7.39 -15.17
CA ALA A 217 -6.81 7.44 -16.60
C ALA A 217 -6.65 8.84 -17.23
N GLY A 218 -6.30 9.85 -16.45
CA GLY A 218 -6.19 11.25 -16.91
C GLY A 218 -7.50 12.02 -16.92
N GLY A 219 -8.56 11.46 -16.31
CA GLY A 219 -9.83 12.14 -16.07
C GLY A 219 -9.74 13.17 -14.94
N THR A 220 -10.80 13.93 -14.77
CA THR A 220 -10.92 14.97 -13.72
C THR A 220 -12.18 14.82 -12.88
N ASP A 221 -13.09 13.94 -13.26
CA ASP A 221 -14.39 13.74 -12.58
C ASP A 221 -14.20 13.23 -11.14
N GLY A 222 -13.13 12.49 -10.90
CA GLY A 222 -12.76 11.98 -9.59
C GLY A 222 -12.24 13.01 -8.60
N LEU A 223 -11.82 14.21 -9.06
CA LEU A 223 -11.15 15.22 -8.22
C LEU A 223 -11.99 15.65 -7.02
N ALA A 224 -13.28 15.89 -7.21
CA ALA A 224 -14.18 16.32 -6.14
C ALA A 224 -14.31 15.27 -5.03
N ALA A 225 -14.45 14.00 -5.40
CA ALA A 225 -14.57 12.89 -4.45
C ALA A 225 -13.26 12.67 -3.67
N VAL A 226 -12.12 12.66 -4.37
CA VAL A 226 -10.79 12.50 -3.77
C VAL A 226 -10.50 13.66 -2.81
N SER A 227 -10.74 14.92 -3.23
CA SER A 227 -10.52 16.11 -2.39
C SER A 227 -11.46 16.15 -1.19
N GLY A 228 -12.72 15.76 -1.36
CA GLY A 228 -13.69 15.64 -0.28
C GLY A 228 -13.26 14.64 0.79
N CYS A 229 -12.80 13.45 0.36
CA CYS A 229 -12.27 12.44 1.27
C CYS A 229 -10.99 12.92 1.97
N ALA A 230 -10.05 13.51 1.25
CA ALA A 230 -8.82 14.05 1.83
C ALA A 230 -9.10 15.11 2.88
N THR A 231 -10.04 16.03 2.61
CA THR A 231 -10.49 17.07 3.56
C THR A 231 -11.12 16.43 4.81
N ALA A 232 -11.97 15.42 4.63
CA ALA A 232 -12.60 14.74 5.76
C ALA A 232 -11.59 13.96 6.63
N LEU A 233 -10.46 13.53 6.07
CA LEU A 233 -9.38 12.83 6.79
C LEU A 233 -8.35 13.75 7.44
N ALA A 234 -8.39 15.07 7.16
CA ALA A 234 -7.42 16.00 7.72
C ALA A 234 -7.53 16.07 9.25
N GLY A 235 -6.40 15.81 9.93
CA GLY A 235 -6.29 15.92 11.40
C GLY A 235 -6.99 14.82 12.20
N VAL A 236 -7.36 13.70 11.57
CA VAL A 236 -7.87 12.50 12.27
C VAL A 236 -6.97 11.29 12.03
N PRO A 237 -7.02 10.27 12.91
CA PRO A 237 -6.37 8.99 12.67
C PRO A 237 -6.92 8.34 11.39
N VAL A 238 -6.09 8.31 10.31
CA VAL A 238 -6.55 7.94 8.97
C VAL A 238 -7.05 6.49 8.92
N ILE A 239 -6.25 5.52 9.38
CA ILE A 239 -6.59 4.10 9.29
C ILE A 239 -7.90 3.76 10.02
N PRO A 240 -8.07 4.10 11.31
CA PRO A 240 -9.32 3.84 12.01
C PRO A 240 -10.53 4.51 11.38
N THR A 241 -10.38 5.74 10.88
CA THR A 241 -11.48 6.49 10.30
C THR A 241 -11.91 5.91 8.95
N VAL A 242 -10.96 5.47 8.12
CA VAL A 242 -11.27 4.78 6.85
C VAL A 242 -11.93 3.43 7.12
N LYS A 243 -11.44 2.64 8.09
CA LYS A 243 -12.08 1.36 8.46
C LYS A 243 -13.52 1.56 8.94
N ALA A 244 -13.76 2.55 9.78
CA ALA A 244 -15.12 2.88 10.23
C ALA A 244 -16.03 3.30 9.07
N ALA A 245 -15.51 4.12 8.13
CA ALA A 245 -16.26 4.56 6.95
C ALA A 245 -16.60 3.38 6.02
N VAL A 246 -15.66 2.46 5.78
CA VAL A 246 -15.91 1.22 5.03
C VAL A 246 -17.01 0.40 5.70
N GLY A 247 -16.94 0.22 7.01
CA GLY A 247 -17.96 -0.52 7.76
C GLY A 247 -19.36 0.10 7.66
N LEU A 248 -19.45 1.43 7.75
CA LEU A 248 -20.72 2.15 7.57
C LEU A 248 -21.26 2.02 6.15
N ALA A 249 -20.40 2.18 5.15
CA ALA A 249 -20.80 2.09 3.75
C ALA A 249 -21.28 0.67 3.35
N LEU A 250 -20.70 -0.37 3.97
CA LEU A 250 -21.09 -1.76 3.72
C LEU A 250 -22.22 -2.25 4.63
N GLY A 251 -22.62 -1.47 5.65
CA GLY A 251 -23.54 -1.94 6.69
C GLY A 251 -22.96 -3.00 7.62
N GLU A 252 -21.64 -3.04 7.74
CA GLU A 252 -20.89 -4.06 8.47
C GLU A 252 -20.04 -3.43 9.60
N PRO A 253 -20.58 -3.21 10.80
CA PRO A 253 -19.89 -2.51 11.88
C PRO A 253 -18.59 -3.19 12.35
N GLY A 254 -18.40 -4.48 12.09
CA GLY A 254 -17.17 -5.21 12.42
C GLY A 254 -15.90 -4.67 11.76
N TRP A 255 -15.99 -3.84 10.71
CA TRP A 255 -14.84 -3.21 10.07
C TRP A 255 -14.12 -2.17 10.94
N SER A 256 -14.77 -1.60 11.96
CA SER A 256 -14.18 -0.54 12.79
C SER A 256 -13.06 -1.01 13.71
N ALA A 257 -12.91 -2.32 13.94
CA ALA A 257 -11.87 -2.86 14.80
C ALA A 257 -10.47 -2.63 14.20
N CYS A 258 -9.50 -2.22 15.02
CA CYS A 258 -8.11 -1.98 14.66
C CYS A 258 -7.16 -2.75 15.57
N MET A 259 -5.99 -3.08 15.04
CA MET A 259 -4.92 -3.65 15.85
C MET A 259 -4.35 -2.60 16.83
N PRO A 260 -4.12 -2.93 18.09
CA PRO A 260 -3.39 -2.05 18.99
C PRO A 260 -1.99 -1.70 18.44
N PRO A 261 -1.49 -0.48 18.64
CA PRO A 261 -2.02 0.59 19.50
C PRO A 261 -3.11 1.45 18.86
N LEU A 262 -3.53 1.17 17.64
CA LEU A 262 -4.63 1.88 17.03
C LEU A 262 -5.94 1.57 17.76
N ARG A 263 -6.86 2.52 17.74
CA ARG A 263 -8.18 2.39 18.36
C ARG A 263 -9.25 2.66 17.31
N ALA A 264 -10.37 1.94 17.41
CA ALA A 264 -11.53 2.19 16.57
C ALA A 264 -11.91 3.69 16.61
N SER A 265 -12.21 4.26 15.46
CA SER A 265 -12.63 5.65 15.37
C SER A 265 -14.08 5.81 15.82
N ALA A 266 -14.31 6.76 16.73
CA ALA A 266 -15.64 7.26 17.08
C ALA A 266 -15.92 8.63 16.41
N ASP A 267 -15.08 9.05 15.48
CA ASP A 267 -15.18 10.36 14.82
C ASP A 267 -16.33 10.34 13.78
N ARG A 268 -17.22 11.33 13.91
CA ARG A 268 -18.36 11.51 12.98
C ARG A 268 -17.93 11.78 11.54
N ARG A 269 -16.64 12.03 11.28
CA ARG A 269 -16.11 12.14 9.91
C ARG A 269 -16.16 10.82 9.16
N ALA A 270 -16.17 9.66 9.85
CA ALA A 270 -16.43 8.37 9.23
C ALA A 270 -17.81 8.33 8.53
N GLU A 271 -18.83 8.96 9.09
CA GLU A 271 -20.17 9.07 8.49
C GLU A 271 -20.12 9.90 7.18
N ARG A 272 -19.37 11.02 7.21
CA ARG A 272 -19.17 11.84 5.99
C ARG A 272 -18.42 11.11 4.91
N LEU A 273 -17.37 10.37 5.29
CA LEU A 273 -16.61 9.54 4.35
C LEU A 273 -17.49 8.43 3.78
N ALA A 274 -18.29 7.77 4.60
CA ALA A 274 -19.24 6.73 4.14
C ALA A 274 -20.23 7.28 3.11
N ALA A 275 -20.69 8.52 3.29
CA ALA A 275 -21.59 9.17 2.32
C ALA A 275 -20.91 9.53 0.99
N LEU A 276 -19.58 9.64 0.96
CA LEU A 276 -18.79 9.90 -0.25
C LEU A 276 -18.35 8.60 -0.96
N THR A 277 -18.53 7.44 -0.34
CA THR A 277 -17.99 6.19 -0.90
C THR A 277 -18.74 5.77 -2.16
N SER A 278 -17.99 5.07 -3.04
CA SER A 278 -18.50 4.40 -4.24
C SER A 278 -18.26 2.89 -4.21
N LEU A 279 -18.28 2.30 -3.01
CA LEU A 279 -18.04 0.87 -2.76
C LEU A 279 -19.15 -0.05 -3.30
#